data_a27792f6383268113c30a93a5eaad146
#
_entry.id   a27792f6383268113c30a93a5eaad146
#
_cell.length_a   1.000
_cell.length_b   1.000
_cell.length_c   1.000
_cell.angle_alpha   90.00
_cell.angle_beta   90.00
_cell.angle_gamma   90.00
#
_symmetry.space_group_name_H-M   'P 1'
#
loop_
_entity.id
_entity.type
_entity.pdbx_description
1 polymer ?
#
loop_
_entity_poly.entity_id
_entity_poly.type
_entity_poly.pdbx_seq_one_letter_code
_entity_poly.pdbx_strand_id
1 'polypeptide(L)'
;MPEFSLGDINSKTASCIFPELYKLLEKRKEEAQVDHSYTASLMAKGLDAVLKKIGEESTEVVIAAKNLDHQEQVHEIADLCYHLLILMVYHNISLDDIHAELQRRLNVSGIEEKKSRAKN
;
A
#
# COMPACT_ATOMS: atom_id res chain seq x y z
N MET A 1 -8.74 8.44 6.80
CA MET A 1 -8.45 7.57 7.94
C MET A 1 -7.01 7.76 8.41
N PRO A 2 -6.73 8.80 9.14
CA PRO A 2 -5.35 9.02 9.56
C PRO A 2 -5.02 8.14 10.75
N GLU A 3 -4.01 7.30 10.61
CA GLU A 3 -3.44 6.54 11.70
C GLU A 3 -2.20 7.23 12.28
N PHE A 4 -1.69 8.21 11.56
CA PHE A 4 -0.47 8.92 11.92
C PHE A 4 -0.67 10.42 11.75
N SER A 5 0.17 11.20 12.44
CA SER A 5 0.21 12.65 12.31
C SER A 5 1.55 13.06 11.70
N LEU A 6 1.68 14.33 11.35
CA LEU A 6 2.96 14.86 10.83
C LEU A 6 4.10 14.68 11.83
N GLY A 7 3.79 14.56 13.13
CA GLY A 7 4.81 14.29 14.14
C GLY A 7 5.37 12.88 14.09
N ASP A 8 4.65 11.94 13.47
CA ASP A 8 5.09 10.55 13.36
C ASP A 8 6.06 10.33 12.20
N ILE A 9 6.09 11.25 11.25
CA ILE A 9 6.91 11.16 10.04
C ILE A 9 7.69 12.46 9.86
N ASN A 10 8.98 12.36 9.60
CA ASN A 10 9.80 13.51 9.30
C ASN A 10 9.64 13.88 7.82
N SER A 11 8.55 14.56 7.49
CA SER A 11 8.21 14.93 6.12
C SER A 11 9.15 15.96 5.51
N LYS A 12 9.91 16.68 6.34
CA LYS A 12 10.83 17.73 5.84
C LYS A 12 12.06 17.14 5.16
N THR A 13 12.48 15.94 5.56
CA THR A 13 13.68 15.30 5.00
C THR A 13 13.36 14.12 4.09
N ALA A 14 12.10 13.69 4.05
CA ALA A 14 11.68 12.57 3.21
C ALA A 14 11.50 13.03 1.77
N SER A 15 12.26 12.49 0.83
CA SER A 15 12.08 12.74 -0.61
C SER A 15 10.86 11.98 -1.14
N CYS A 16 10.42 10.93 -0.44
CA CYS A 16 9.27 10.12 -0.75
C CYS A 16 8.63 9.65 0.56
N ILE A 17 7.31 9.78 0.64
CA ILE A 17 6.57 9.42 1.86
C ILE A 17 6.50 7.89 2.10
N PHE A 18 6.57 7.08 1.03
CA PHE A 18 6.36 5.64 1.15
C PHE A 18 7.34 4.93 2.08
N PRO A 19 8.66 5.18 2.02
CA PRO A 19 9.58 4.55 2.96
C PRO A 19 9.29 4.90 4.42
N GLU A 20 8.94 6.17 4.66
CA GLU A 20 8.62 6.62 6.03
C GLU A 20 7.33 6.00 6.54
N LEU A 21 6.31 5.94 5.68
CA LEU A 21 5.05 5.30 6.03
C LEU A 21 5.26 3.80 6.28
N TYR A 22 6.03 3.13 5.44
CA TYR A 22 6.33 1.71 5.61
C TYR A 22 6.95 1.44 6.99
N LYS A 23 7.94 2.24 7.39
CA LYS A 23 8.57 2.12 8.71
C LYS A 23 7.57 2.32 9.84
N LEU A 24 6.67 3.29 9.69
CA LEU A 24 5.65 3.54 10.69
C LEU A 24 4.71 2.33 10.83
N LEU A 25 4.29 1.75 9.71
CA LEU A 25 3.42 0.57 9.71
C LEU A 25 4.10 -0.64 10.34
N GLU A 26 5.40 -0.84 10.09
CA GLU A 26 6.19 -1.87 10.77
C GLU A 26 6.19 -1.66 12.28
N LYS A 27 6.35 -0.41 12.71
CA LYS A 27 6.32 -0.06 14.12
C LYS A 27 4.95 -0.37 14.74
N ARG A 28 3.86 -0.01 14.06
CA ARG A 28 2.50 -0.30 14.54
C ARG A 28 2.27 -1.81 14.66
N LYS A 29 2.80 -2.59 13.74
CA LYS A 29 2.72 -4.05 13.79
C LYS A 29 3.47 -4.59 15.02
N GLU A 30 4.68 -4.10 15.28
CA GLU A 30 5.49 -4.54 16.41
C GLU A 30 4.86 -4.16 17.75
N GLU A 31 4.37 -2.93 17.88
CA GLU A 31 3.74 -2.46 19.11
C GLU A 31 2.42 -3.18 19.40
N ALA A 32 1.72 -3.61 18.35
CA ALA A 32 0.48 -4.38 18.43
C ALA A 32 -0.58 -3.75 19.35
N GLN A 33 -0.66 -2.41 19.37
CA GLN A 33 -1.61 -1.68 20.22
C GLN A 33 -2.95 -1.53 19.50
N VAL A 34 -3.73 -2.59 19.55
CA VAL A 34 -4.99 -2.72 18.81
C VAL A 34 -5.98 -1.59 19.11
N ASP A 35 -6.00 -1.08 20.35
CA ASP A 35 -6.94 -0.03 20.78
C ASP A 35 -6.52 1.36 20.28
N HIS A 36 -5.28 1.52 19.81
CA HIS A 36 -4.72 2.81 19.44
C HIS A 36 -4.22 2.89 18.01
N SER A 37 -4.24 1.79 17.27
CA SER A 37 -3.71 1.73 15.92
C SER A 37 -4.66 0.97 15.00
N TYR A 38 -5.09 1.64 13.94
CA TYR A 38 -5.89 1.02 12.88
C TYR A 38 -5.14 -0.15 12.25
N THR A 39 -3.85 0.04 11.94
CA THR A 39 -3.00 -1.00 11.35
C THR A 39 -2.93 -2.23 12.25
N ALA A 40 -2.62 -2.03 13.53
CA ALA A 40 -2.55 -3.14 14.48
C ALA A 40 -3.90 -3.84 14.62
N SER A 41 -4.99 -3.08 14.67
CA SER A 41 -6.34 -3.63 14.74
C SER A 41 -6.67 -4.48 13.51
N LEU A 42 -6.37 -3.95 12.33
CA LEU A 42 -6.63 -4.66 11.07
C LEU A 42 -5.80 -5.94 10.97
N MET A 43 -4.51 -5.86 11.30
CA MET A 43 -3.62 -7.03 11.28
C MET A 43 -4.05 -8.10 12.28
N ALA A 44 -4.55 -7.68 13.45
CA ALA A 44 -5.06 -8.60 14.47
C ALA A 44 -6.28 -9.39 13.98
N LYS A 45 -7.07 -8.82 13.08
CA LYS A 45 -8.20 -9.51 12.47
C LYS A 45 -7.78 -10.57 11.44
N GLY A 46 -6.54 -10.49 10.96
CA GLY A 46 -5.97 -11.49 10.08
C GLY A 46 -5.94 -11.11 8.61
N LEU A 47 -5.36 -11.99 7.81
CA LEU A 47 -5.13 -11.76 6.38
C LEU A 47 -6.41 -11.44 5.61
N ASP A 48 -7.48 -12.19 5.85
CA ASP A 48 -8.72 -11.99 5.10
C ASP A 48 -9.29 -10.57 5.30
N ALA A 49 -9.14 -10.01 6.49
CA ALA A 49 -9.58 -8.64 6.76
C ALA A 49 -8.76 -7.62 5.97
N VAL A 50 -7.45 -7.82 5.90
CA VAL A 50 -6.56 -6.97 5.10
C VAL A 50 -6.95 -7.06 3.62
N LEU A 51 -7.14 -8.27 3.10
CA LEU A 51 -7.49 -8.50 1.69
C LEU A 51 -8.85 -7.92 1.35
N LYS A 52 -9.81 -8.03 2.26
CA LYS A 52 -11.15 -7.43 2.09
C LYS A 52 -11.04 -5.91 1.91
N LYS A 53 -10.22 -5.25 2.72
CA LYS A 53 -10.01 -3.80 2.60
C LYS A 53 -9.41 -3.43 1.25
N ILE A 54 -8.44 -4.20 0.77
CA ILE A 54 -7.83 -3.95 -0.54
C ILE A 54 -8.88 -4.07 -1.65
N GLY A 55 -9.73 -5.08 -1.58
CA GLY A 55 -10.82 -5.25 -2.54
C GLY A 55 -11.79 -4.08 -2.52
N GLU A 56 -12.20 -3.64 -1.33
CA GLU A 56 -13.09 -2.49 -1.16
C GLU A 56 -12.47 -1.20 -1.73
N GLU A 57 -11.22 -0.91 -1.36
CA GLU A 57 -10.53 0.30 -1.81
C GLU A 57 -10.28 0.29 -3.33
N SER A 58 -9.98 -0.88 -3.90
CA SER A 58 -9.83 -1.01 -5.35
C SER A 58 -11.13 -0.67 -6.07
N THR A 59 -12.26 -1.13 -5.56
CA THR A 59 -13.58 -0.82 -6.11
C THR A 59 -13.88 0.68 -6.02
N GLU A 60 -13.55 1.29 -4.88
CA GLU A 60 -13.75 2.72 -4.69
C GLU A 60 -12.91 3.57 -5.65
N VAL A 61 -11.68 3.12 -5.95
CA VAL A 61 -10.84 3.78 -6.97
C VAL A 61 -11.54 3.74 -8.33
N VAL A 62 -12.08 2.59 -8.71
CA VAL A 62 -12.79 2.44 -9.99
C VAL A 62 -13.98 3.40 -10.05
N ILE A 63 -14.79 3.46 -9.01
CA ILE A 63 -15.97 4.33 -8.95
C ILE A 63 -15.56 5.80 -9.04
N ALA A 64 -14.56 6.20 -8.25
CA ALA A 64 -14.06 7.58 -8.24
C ALA A 64 -13.53 7.99 -9.61
N ALA A 65 -12.81 7.10 -10.28
CA ALA A 65 -12.27 7.36 -11.61
C ALA A 65 -13.38 7.52 -12.66
N LYS A 66 -14.42 6.69 -12.57
CA LYS A 66 -15.56 6.80 -13.49
C LYS A 66 -16.36 8.10 -13.30
N ASN A 67 -16.39 8.60 -12.08
CA ASN A 67 -17.09 9.85 -11.75
C ASN A 67 -16.27 11.10 -12.09
N LEU A 68 -15.00 10.93 -12.49
CA LEU A 68 -14.11 12.01 -12.92
C LEU A 68 -13.84 13.08 -11.82
N ASP A 69 -14.06 12.76 -10.58
CA ASP A 69 -13.75 13.65 -9.45
C ASP A 69 -12.29 13.48 -9.08
N HIS A 70 -11.49 14.51 -9.36
CA HIS A 70 -10.05 14.46 -9.12
C HIS A 70 -9.71 14.21 -7.66
N GLN A 71 -10.34 14.94 -6.74
CA GLN A 71 -10.04 14.83 -5.32
C GLN A 71 -10.43 13.45 -4.76
N GLU A 72 -11.57 12.94 -5.18
CA GLU A 72 -12.00 11.60 -4.78
C GLU A 72 -11.04 10.54 -5.31
N GLN A 73 -10.57 10.67 -6.55
CA GLN A 73 -9.59 9.75 -7.12
C GLN A 73 -8.31 9.74 -6.30
N VAL A 74 -7.79 10.93 -5.96
CA VAL A 74 -6.56 11.04 -5.14
C VAL A 74 -6.77 10.37 -3.78
N HIS A 75 -7.92 10.65 -3.14
CA HIS A 75 -8.25 10.06 -1.84
C HIS A 75 -8.30 8.54 -1.89
N GLU A 76 -9.01 7.99 -2.86
CA GLU A 76 -9.19 6.54 -2.95
C GLU A 76 -7.91 5.82 -3.39
N ILE A 77 -7.12 6.43 -4.27
CA ILE A 77 -5.82 5.87 -4.64
C ILE A 77 -4.90 5.86 -3.42
N ALA A 78 -4.89 6.94 -2.63
CA ALA A 78 -4.10 6.99 -1.40
C ALA A 78 -4.53 5.91 -0.41
N ASP A 79 -5.83 5.70 -0.23
CA ASP A 79 -6.36 4.64 0.63
C ASP A 79 -5.91 3.26 0.13
N LEU A 80 -5.96 3.03 -1.17
CA LEU A 80 -5.50 1.77 -1.75
C LEU A 80 -4.01 1.58 -1.50
N CYS A 81 -3.18 2.61 -1.73
CA CYS A 81 -1.75 2.54 -1.46
C CYS A 81 -1.48 2.21 0.01
N TYR A 82 -2.22 2.86 0.91
CA TYR A 82 -2.09 2.64 2.34
C TYR A 82 -2.34 1.17 2.70
N HIS A 83 -3.42 0.60 2.21
CA HIS A 83 -3.77 -0.80 2.50
C HIS A 83 -2.84 -1.79 1.81
N LEU A 84 -2.31 -1.46 0.63
CA LEU A 84 -1.28 -2.27 -0.01
C LEU A 84 0.00 -2.30 0.83
N LEU A 85 0.38 -1.16 1.43
CA LEU A 85 1.53 -1.11 2.32
C LEU A 85 1.29 -1.96 3.58
N ILE A 86 0.07 -1.95 4.12
CA ILE A 86 -0.29 -2.82 5.25
C ILE A 86 -0.09 -4.29 4.88
N LEU A 87 -0.56 -4.70 3.70
CA LEU A 87 -0.36 -6.06 3.22
C LEU A 87 1.12 -6.42 3.10
N MET A 88 1.91 -5.49 2.55
CA MET A 88 3.35 -5.69 2.39
C MET A 88 4.01 -5.90 3.75
N VAL A 89 3.69 -5.06 4.73
CA VAL A 89 4.23 -5.21 6.09
C VAL A 89 3.77 -6.53 6.71
N TYR A 90 2.51 -6.89 6.49
CA TYR A 90 1.95 -8.15 7.00
C TYR A 90 2.74 -9.37 6.50
N HIS A 91 3.11 -9.37 5.22
CA HIS A 91 3.84 -10.45 4.57
C HIS A 91 5.35 -10.24 4.49
N ASN A 92 5.89 -9.20 5.10
CA ASN A 92 7.33 -8.87 5.05
C ASN A 92 7.84 -8.66 3.62
N ILE A 93 7.01 -8.08 2.76
CA ILE A 93 7.41 -7.66 1.42
C ILE A 93 7.93 -6.23 1.53
N SER A 94 9.16 -5.99 1.08
CA SER A 94 9.76 -4.66 1.18
C SER A 94 9.39 -3.77 -0.02
N LEU A 95 9.56 -2.46 0.16
CA LEU A 95 9.45 -1.52 -0.97
C LEU A 95 10.52 -1.81 -2.02
N ASP A 96 11.70 -2.26 -1.59
CA ASP A 96 12.77 -2.64 -2.53
C ASP A 96 12.36 -3.80 -3.42
N ASP A 97 11.60 -4.76 -2.89
CA ASP A 97 11.07 -5.87 -3.68
C ASP A 97 10.19 -5.36 -4.83
N ILE A 98 9.30 -4.42 -4.52
CA ILE A 98 8.41 -3.83 -5.51
C ILE A 98 9.20 -2.99 -6.51
N HIS A 99 10.15 -2.19 -6.00
CA HIS A 99 11.01 -1.37 -6.84
C HIS A 99 11.79 -2.22 -7.85
N ALA A 100 12.40 -3.30 -7.38
CA ALA A 100 13.18 -4.21 -8.22
C ALA A 100 12.32 -4.83 -9.33
N GLU A 101 11.10 -5.26 -9.00
CA GLU A 101 10.20 -5.85 -10.00
C GLU A 101 9.77 -4.83 -11.05
N LEU A 102 9.45 -3.60 -10.63
CA LEU A 102 9.07 -2.55 -11.57
C LEU A 102 10.27 -2.13 -12.44
N GLN A 103 11.46 -2.05 -11.85
CA GLN A 103 12.68 -1.73 -12.57
C GLN A 103 12.98 -2.79 -13.64
N ARG A 104 12.79 -4.06 -13.31
CA ARG A 104 12.92 -5.16 -14.27
C ARG A 104 12.00 -4.96 -15.47
N ARG A 105 10.76 -4.53 -15.23
CA ARG A 105 9.77 -4.29 -16.29
C ARG A 105 10.13 -3.12 -17.20
N LEU A 106 10.93 -2.17 -16.75
CA LEU A 106 11.38 -1.07 -17.60
C LEU A 106 12.27 -1.53 -18.74
N ASN A 107 12.95 -2.67 -18.58
CA ASN A 107 13.88 -3.22 -19.57
C ASN A 107 13.23 -4.26 -20.47
N VAL A 108 11.94 -4.56 -20.29
CA VAL A 108 11.22 -5.58 -21.06
C VAL A 108 9.85 -5.02 -21.45
N SER A 109 9.46 -5.16 -22.73
CA SER A 109 8.15 -4.70 -23.18
C SER A 109 7.04 -5.56 -22.55
N GLY A 110 5.83 -5.00 -22.45
CA GLY A 110 4.67 -5.71 -21.92
C GLY A 110 4.34 -6.97 -22.72
N ILE A 111 4.58 -6.93 -24.03
CA ILE A 111 4.37 -8.08 -24.93
C ILE A 111 5.39 -9.16 -24.62
N GLU A 112 6.64 -8.80 -24.48
CA GLU A 112 7.71 -9.75 -24.14
C GLU A 112 7.47 -10.39 -22.79
N GLU A 113 7.00 -9.61 -21.81
CA GLU A 113 6.69 -10.11 -20.47
C GLU A 113 5.58 -11.16 -20.52
N LYS A 114 4.51 -10.92 -21.27
CA LYS A 114 3.44 -11.88 -21.45
C LYS A 114 3.92 -13.17 -22.08
N LYS A 115 4.77 -13.08 -23.11
CA LYS A 115 5.35 -14.25 -23.77
C LYS A 115 6.19 -15.07 -22.80
N SER A 116 7.00 -14.41 -21.98
CA SER A 116 7.84 -15.07 -20.99
C SER A 116 6.99 -15.85 -19.98
N ARG A 117 5.91 -15.25 -19.46
CA ARG A 117 5.02 -15.90 -18.49
C ARG A 117 4.23 -17.04 -19.12
N ALA A 118 3.85 -16.92 -20.39
CA ALA A 118 3.12 -17.97 -21.09
C ALA A 118 3.97 -19.23 -21.33
N LYS A 119 5.30 -19.10 -21.35
CA LYS A 119 6.22 -20.21 -21.52
C LYS A 119 6.50 -20.99 -20.24
N ASN A 120 6.16 -20.41 -19.13
CA ASN A 120 6.36 -21.00 -17.82
C ASN A 120 5.06 -21.62 -17.28
#